data_a6ba071bb9f55e63ae9cc921b5854016
#
_entry.id   a6ba071bb9f55e63ae9cc921b5854016
#
_cell.length_a   1.000
_cell.length_b   1.000
_cell.length_c   1.000
_cell.angle_alpha   90.00
_cell.angle_beta   90.00
_cell.angle_gamma   90.00
#
_symmetry.space_group_name_H-M   'P 1'
#
loop_
_entity.id
_entity.type
_entity.pdbx_description
1 polymer ?
#
loop_
_entity_poly.entity_id
_entity_poly.type
_entity_poly.pdbx_seq_one_letter_code
_entity_poly.pdbx_strand_id
1 'polypeptide(L)'
;FGRRPIMLLGLCITIIGSLFCYFANTIEMLILGRIIQAFGGAVGLVLARAIVRDVYGPEQAARVIATLVMVMVVMPMLSPALGGELMHRFGWESVFLVMAVLSLGILLVLRSSLVETLAEPVPFDGVGAMLGNFAHLFRSRAFRGYAFCVSFVSVVFFAFISAAPEIMITVLNRPPTEYGYYFIMVPLGFMVGNYIARHFGRTLGINRLIMLGASTGIVGIVSAIVLQLLGFHHPLALFIPVAIAVLGNGITLPNAQAAAINEFPRFAGTASGLTGFLQMAFSAIAAQLVAVIFNGTVYPLLLMMLAASIASLLFFLAGTREVGAKVVNSQS
;
A
#
# COMPACT_ATOMS: atom_id res chain seq x y z
N PHE A 1 -7.46 -0.70 -26.53
CA PHE A 1 -8.64 -1.21 -25.80
C PHE A 1 -9.26 -0.08 -24.99
N GLY A 2 -10.62 -0.05 -24.91
CA GLY A 2 -11.35 0.94 -24.10
C GLY A 2 -11.24 0.71 -22.59
N ARG A 3 -11.60 1.73 -21.78
CA ARG A 3 -11.60 1.64 -20.31
C ARG A 3 -12.66 0.67 -19.79
N ARG A 4 -13.86 0.75 -20.36
CA ARG A 4 -15.03 -0.06 -19.98
C ARG A 4 -14.79 -1.56 -20.15
N PRO A 5 -14.41 -2.09 -21.32
CA PRO A 5 -14.24 -3.53 -21.50
C PRO A 5 -13.13 -4.11 -20.61
N ILE A 6 -12.04 -3.38 -20.40
CA ILE A 6 -10.95 -3.82 -19.52
C ILE A 6 -11.39 -3.84 -18.05
N MET A 7 -12.17 -2.85 -17.59
CA MET A 7 -12.73 -2.83 -16.23
C MET A 7 -13.67 -4.01 -15.99
N LEU A 8 -14.58 -4.29 -16.93
CA LEU A 8 -15.50 -5.42 -16.84
C LEU A 8 -14.76 -6.77 -16.87
N LEU A 9 -13.75 -6.91 -17.73
CA LEU A 9 -12.88 -8.08 -17.76
C LEU A 9 -12.16 -8.29 -16.44
N GLY A 10 -11.57 -7.23 -15.86
CA GLY A 10 -10.92 -7.29 -14.55
C GLY A 10 -11.86 -7.78 -13.44
N LEU A 11 -13.10 -7.29 -13.42
CA LEU A 11 -14.11 -7.76 -12.47
C LEU A 11 -14.49 -9.23 -12.69
N CYS A 12 -14.66 -9.67 -13.94
CA CYS A 12 -14.91 -11.08 -14.26
C CYS A 12 -13.75 -11.97 -13.74
N ILE A 13 -12.50 -11.57 -13.98
CA ILE A 13 -11.32 -12.29 -13.48
C ILE A 13 -11.31 -12.31 -11.95
N THR A 14 -11.66 -11.21 -11.28
CA THR A 14 -11.76 -11.15 -9.81
C THR A 14 -12.82 -12.11 -9.28
N ILE A 15 -14.00 -12.18 -9.92
CA ILE A 15 -15.08 -13.10 -9.54
C ILE A 15 -14.63 -14.55 -9.71
N ILE A 16 -14.04 -14.89 -10.86
CA ILE A 16 -13.53 -16.24 -11.13
C ILE A 16 -12.48 -16.62 -10.09
N GLY A 17 -11.51 -15.76 -9.82
CA GLY A 17 -10.48 -16.00 -8.80
C GLY A 17 -11.06 -16.16 -7.39
N SER A 18 -12.08 -15.36 -7.03
CA SER A 18 -12.76 -15.46 -5.74
C SER A 18 -13.52 -16.79 -5.60
N LEU A 19 -14.25 -17.21 -6.64
CA LEU A 19 -14.92 -18.52 -6.64
C LEU A 19 -13.92 -19.68 -6.60
N PHE A 20 -12.79 -19.53 -7.30
CA PHE A 20 -11.71 -20.53 -7.25
C PHE A 20 -11.13 -20.67 -5.84
N CYS A 21 -10.96 -19.54 -5.10
CA CYS A 21 -10.57 -19.57 -3.70
C CYS A 21 -11.65 -20.18 -2.80
N TYR A 22 -12.92 -19.88 -3.04
CA TYR A 22 -14.05 -20.43 -2.26
C TYR A 22 -14.11 -21.97 -2.33
N PHE A 23 -13.84 -22.56 -3.50
CA PHE A 23 -13.85 -24.01 -3.70
C PHE A 23 -12.47 -24.66 -3.50
N ALA A 24 -11.49 -23.92 -2.98
CA ALA A 24 -10.14 -24.44 -2.80
C ALA A 24 -10.07 -25.49 -1.69
N ASN A 25 -9.67 -26.70 -2.04
CA ASN A 25 -9.46 -27.81 -1.10
C ASN A 25 -7.96 -28.03 -0.77
N THR A 26 -7.06 -27.34 -1.49
CA THR A 26 -5.60 -27.40 -1.28
C THR A 26 -5.01 -25.99 -1.24
N ILE A 27 -3.85 -25.87 -0.61
CA ILE A 27 -3.15 -24.58 -0.51
C ILE A 27 -2.69 -24.08 -1.89
N GLU A 28 -2.30 -24.96 -2.78
CA GLU A 28 -1.87 -24.61 -4.15
C GLU A 28 -3.05 -24.05 -4.94
N MET A 29 -4.22 -24.64 -4.80
CA MET A 29 -5.45 -24.17 -5.42
C MET A 29 -5.82 -22.77 -4.88
N LEU A 30 -5.69 -22.56 -3.57
CA LEU A 30 -5.93 -21.25 -2.95
C LEU A 30 -4.94 -20.21 -3.48
N ILE A 31 -3.65 -20.53 -3.55
CA ILE A 31 -2.63 -19.63 -4.09
C ILE A 31 -2.94 -19.26 -5.55
N LEU A 32 -3.27 -20.22 -6.39
CA LEU A 32 -3.62 -19.97 -7.79
C LEU A 32 -4.87 -19.06 -7.90
N GLY A 33 -5.90 -19.33 -7.13
CA GLY A 33 -7.10 -18.50 -7.06
C GLY A 33 -6.78 -17.06 -6.63
N ARG A 34 -5.88 -16.88 -5.66
CA ARG A 34 -5.41 -15.55 -5.22
C ARG A 34 -4.61 -14.81 -6.28
N ILE A 35 -3.81 -15.51 -7.08
CA ILE A 35 -3.10 -14.92 -8.22
C ILE A 35 -4.11 -14.40 -9.25
N ILE A 36 -5.08 -15.23 -9.64
CA ILE A 36 -6.13 -14.84 -10.60
C ILE A 36 -6.91 -13.63 -10.05
N GLN A 37 -7.34 -13.68 -8.79
CA GLN A 37 -8.07 -12.61 -8.13
C GLN A 37 -7.28 -11.29 -8.10
N ALA A 38 -5.97 -11.35 -7.81
CA ALA A 38 -5.09 -10.19 -7.74
C ALA A 38 -4.92 -9.51 -9.11
N PHE A 39 -4.78 -10.28 -10.19
CA PHE A 39 -4.75 -9.74 -11.56
C PHE A 39 -6.02 -8.97 -11.89
N GLY A 40 -7.19 -9.52 -11.58
CA GLY A 40 -8.45 -8.83 -11.80
C GLY A 40 -8.60 -7.55 -10.96
N GLY A 41 -8.27 -7.62 -9.66
CA GLY A 41 -8.36 -6.49 -8.74
C GLY A 41 -7.42 -5.34 -9.09
N ALA A 42 -6.22 -5.62 -9.58
CA ALA A 42 -5.25 -4.61 -9.99
C ALA A 42 -5.78 -3.71 -11.12
N VAL A 43 -6.56 -4.27 -12.05
CA VAL A 43 -7.22 -3.52 -13.13
C VAL A 43 -8.13 -2.43 -12.56
N GLY A 44 -8.94 -2.77 -11.56
CA GLY A 44 -9.87 -1.84 -10.92
C GLY A 44 -9.16 -0.64 -10.31
N LEU A 45 -8.06 -0.88 -9.58
CA LEU A 45 -7.28 0.17 -8.91
C LEU A 45 -6.66 1.18 -9.91
N VAL A 46 -6.15 0.68 -11.02
CA VAL A 46 -5.50 1.50 -12.05
C VAL A 46 -6.54 2.26 -12.86
N LEU A 47 -7.57 1.58 -13.35
CA LEU A 47 -8.56 2.18 -14.24
C LEU A 47 -9.50 3.16 -13.52
N ALA A 48 -9.82 2.94 -12.24
CA ALA A 48 -10.65 3.87 -11.48
C ALA A 48 -10.07 5.30 -11.51
N ARG A 49 -8.77 5.45 -11.30
CA ARG A 49 -8.09 6.76 -11.35
C ARG A 49 -8.10 7.35 -12.76
N ALA A 50 -7.91 6.53 -13.78
CA ALA A 50 -7.94 6.96 -15.17
C ALA A 50 -9.35 7.44 -15.57
N ILE A 51 -10.39 6.67 -15.25
CA ILE A 51 -11.79 7.02 -15.53
C ILE A 51 -12.19 8.32 -14.82
N VAL A 52 -11.81 8.49 -13.55
CA VAL A 52 -12.07 9.74 -12.82
C VAL A 52 -11.43 10.93 -13.53
N ARG A 53 -10.20 10.79 -14.02
CA ARG A 53 -9.53 11.85 -14.75
C ARG A 53 -10.20 12.14 -16.09
N ASP A 54 -10.64 11.11 -16.81
CA ASP A 54 -11.31 11.24 -18.11
C ASP A 54 -12.67 11.94 -17.97
N VAL A 55 -13.42 11.63 -16.88
CA VAL A 55 -14.79 12.15 -16.65
C VAL A 55 -14.80 13.56 -16.04
N TYR A 56 -13.94 13.80 -15.04
CA TYR A 56 -13.98 15.06 -14.26
C TYR A 56 -12.92 16.09 -14.69
N GLY A 57 -12.02 15.69 -15.61
CA GLY A 57 -10.88 16.55 -15.99
C GLY A 57 -9.83 16.70 -14.88
N PRO A 58 -8.65 17.29 -15.22
CA PRO A 58 -7.51 17.29 -14.30
C PRO A 58 -7.75 18.08 -13.00
N GLU A 59 -8.55 19.15 -13.02
CA GLU A 59 -8.78 20.01 -11.85
C GLU A 59 -9.71 19.35 -10.81
N GLN A 60 -10.80 18.75 -11.24
CA GLN A 60 -11.77 18.11 -10.34
C GLN A 60 -11.35 16.66 -9.99
N ALA A 61 -10.62 15.99 -10.86
CA ALA A 61 -10.13 14.63 -10.63
C ALA A 61 -9.35 14.50 -9.32
N ALA A 62 -8.52 15.48 -8.98
CA ALA A 62 -7.77 15.48 -7.72
C ALA A 62 -8.68 15.39 -6.49
N ARG A 63 -9.81 16.09 -6.49
CA ARG A 63 -10.77 16.07 -5.38
C ARG A 63 -11.51 14.74 -5.27
N VAL A 64 -11.92 14.19 -6.41
CA VAL A 64 -12.62 12.88 -6.46
C VAL A 64 -11.67 11.76 -6.05
N ILE A 65 -10.44 11.76 -6.57
CA ILE A 65 -9.40 10.78 -6.19
C ILE A 65 -9.10 10.85 -4.69
N ALA A 66 -9.04 12.04 -4.10
CA ALA A 66 -8.86 12.19 -2.66
C ALA A 66 -9.99 11.52 -1.86
N THR A 67 -11.24 11.62 -2.34
CA THR A 67 -12.38 10.93 -1.73
C THR A 67 -12.27 9.42 -1.88
N LEU A 68 -11.86 8.92 -3.05
CA LEU A 68 -11.61 7.48 -3.26
C LEU A 68 -10.52 6.95 -2.31
N VAL A 69 -9.43 7.70 -2.14
CA VAL A 69 -8.35 7.33 -1.21
C VAL A 69 -8.86 7.26 0.23
N MET A 70 -9.73 8.19 0.67
CA MET A 70 -10.34 8.09 2.00
C MET A 70 -11.14 6.80 2.19
N VAL A 71 -11.96 6.42 1.21
CA VAL A 71 -12.70 5.14 1.25
C VAL A 71 -11.73 3.95 1.27
N MET A 72 -10.66 4.00 0.48
CA MET A 72 -9.64 2.94 0.44
C MET A 72 -8.90 2.76 1.76
N VAL A 73 -8.79 3.79 2.59
CA VAL A 73 -8.17 3.68 3.93
C VAL A 73 -9.15 3.10 4.95
N VAL A 74 -10.45 3.41 4.83
CA VAL A 74 -11.49 2.90 5.74
C VAL A 74 -11.69 1.39 5.56
N MET A 75 -11.59 0.87 4.33
CA MET A 75 -11.80 -0.55 4.05
C MET A 75 -10.85 -1.49 4.81
N PRO A 76 -9.52 -1.30 4.78
CA PRO A 76 -8.60 -2.09 5.61
C PRO A 76 -8.87 -1.99 7.11
N MET A 77 -9.44 -0.89 7.57
CA MET A 77 -9.80 -0.68 8.97
C MET A 77 -10.95 -1.58 9.42
N LEU A 78 -11.95 -1.78 8.55
CA LEU A 78 -13.12 -2.59 8.85
C LEU A 78 -12.94 -4.07 8.46
N SER A 79 -12.12 -4.37 7.45
CA SER A 79 -11.97 -5.72 6.89
C SER A 79 -11.56 -6.79 7.89
N PRO A 80 -10.62 -6.58 8.84
CA PRO A 80 -10.25 -7.62 9.79
C PRO A 80 -11.39 -7.97 10.76
N ALA A 81 -12.15 -6.97 11.19
CA ALA A 81 -13.30 -7.20 12.10
C ALA A 81 -14.43 -7.94 11.36
N LEU A 82 -14.78 -7.49 10.15
CA LEU A 82 -15.81 -8.14 9.32
C LEU A 82 -15.37 -9.53 8.88
N GLY A 83 -14.12 -9.69 8.46
CA GLY A 83 -13.56 -10.97 8.04
C GLY A 83 -13.46 -11.97 9.18
N GLY A 84 -13.07 -11.52 10.37
CA GLY A 84 -13.02 -12.34 11.57
C GLY A 84 -14.41 -12.86 11.98
N GLU A 85 -15.43 -12.02 11.92
CA GLU A 85 -16.82 -12.41 12.23
C GLU A 85 -17.39 -13.38 11.18
N LEU A 86 -17.13 -13.13 9.89
CA LEU A 86 -17.51 -14.04 8.81
C LEU A 86 -16.86 -15.41 8.98
N MET A 87 -15.56 -15.42 9.24
CA MET A 87 -14.81 -16.66 9.45
C MET A 87 -15.31 -17.46 10.65
N HIS A 88 -15.65 -16.78 11.75
CA HIS A 88 -16.16 -17.43 12.95
C HIS A 88 -17.55 -18.05 12.74
N ARG A 89 -18.42 -17.42 11.96
CA ARG A 89 -19.81 -17.90 11.75
C ARG A 89 -19.97 -18.87 10.60
N PHE A 90 -19.22 -18.66 9.49
CA PHE A 90 -19.48 -19.33 8.21
C PHE A 90 -18.23 -20.03 7.62
N GLY A 91 -17.10 -20.04 8.34
CA GLY A 91 -15.85 -20.57 7.83
C GLY A 91 -15.06 -19.54 7.01
N TRP A 92 -13.76 -19.81 6.81
CA TRP A 92 -12.84 -18.89 6.12
C TRP A 92 -13.18 -18.73 4.64
N GLU A 93 -13.79 -19.73 4.01
CA GLU A 93 -14.20 -19.72 2.60
C GLU A 93 -15.24 -18.62 2.32
N SER A 94 -16.09 -18.33 3.33
CA SER A 94 -17.17 -17.35 3.20
C SER A 94 -16.69 -15.96 2.81
N VAL A 95 -15.46 -15.60 3.21
CA VAL A 95 -14.84 -14.31 2.84
C VAL A 95 -14.71 -14.20 1.31
N PHE A 96 -14.32 -15.27 0.64
CA PHE A 96 -14.17 -15.29 -0.82
C PHE A 96 -15.52 -15.26 -1.54
N LEU A 97 -16.53 -15.92 -0.96
CA LEU A 97 -17.90 -15.84 -1.49
C LEU A 97 -18.44 -14.41 -1.43
N VAL A 98 -18.27 -13.73 -0.29
CA VAL A 98 -18.66 -12.31 -0.14
C VAL A 98 -17.93 -11.44 -1.14
N MET A 99 -16.62 -11.65 -1.37
CA MET A 99 -15.87 -10.91 -2.38
C MET A 99 -16.40 -11.17 -3.79
N ALA A 100 -16.77 -12.41 -4.13
CA ALA A 100 -17.37 -12.75 -5.43
C ALA A 100 -18.72 -12.05 -5.62
N VAL A 101 -19.61 -12.08 -4.62
CA VAL A 101 -20.93 -11.46 -4.65
C VAL A 101 -20.82 -9.93 -4.77
N LEU A 102 -19.94 -9.29 -4.00
CA LEU A 102 -19.72 -7.85 -4.11
C LEU A 102 -19.15 -7.47 -5.48
N SER A 103 -18.18 -8.23 -5.98
CA SER A 103 -17.60 -7.99 -7.32
C SER A 103 -18.65 -8.18 -8.43
N LEU A 104 -19.55 -9.16 -8.30
CA LEU A 104 -20.67 -9.35 -9.22
C LEU A 104 -21.67 -8.18 -9.17
N GLY A 105 -22.01 -7.70 -7.97
CA GLY A 105 -22.84 -6.50 -7.81
C GLY A 105 -22.23 -5.27 -8.51
N ILE A 106 -20.93 -5.04 -8.30
CA ILE A 106 -20.20 -3.96 -8.97
C ILE A 106 -20.20 -4.18 -10.50
N LEU A 107 -19.96 -5.39 -10.97
CA LEU A 107 -19.99 -5.73 -12.41
C LEU A 107 -21.32 -5.37 -13.04
N LEU A 108 -22.44 -5.74 -12.41
CA LEU A 108 -23.79 -5.47 -12.91
C LEU A 108 -24.08 -3.96 -12.96
N VAL A 109 -23.71 -3.23 -11.91
CA VAL A 109 -23.85 -1.76 -11.87
C VAL A 109 -22.99 -1.11 -12.96
N LEU A 110 -21.72 -1.48 -13.08
CA LEU A 110 -20.84 -0.86 -14.08
C LEU A 110 -21.22 -1.24 -15.51
N ARG A 111 -21.74 -2.45 -15.73
CA ARG A 111 -22.23 -2.85 -17.06
C ARG A 111 -23.36 -1.94 -17.54
N SER A 112 -24.23 -1.49 -16.65
CA SER A 112 -25.39 -0.63 -16.98
C SER A 112 -25.06 0.86 -16.97
N SER A 113 -24.14 1.33 -16.12
CA SER A 113 -23.90 2.76 -15.85
C SER A 113 -22.59 3.28 -16.42
N LEU A 114 -21.56 2.42 -16.60
CA LEU A 114 -20.27 2.90 -17.10
C LEU A 114 -20.30 3.06 -18.63
N VAL A 115 -20.15 4.31 -19.08
CA VAL A 115 -19.94 4.65 -20.49
C VAL A 115 -18.45 4.58 -20.79
N GLU A 116 -18.09 4.30 -22.07
CA GLU A 116 -16.69 4.36 -22.50
C GLU A 116 -16.15 5.78 -22.36
N THR A 117 -15.04 5.93 -21.64
CA THR A 117 -14.45 7.24 -21.34
C THR A 117 -13.20 7.54 -22.15
N LEU A 118 -12.65 6.55 -22.85
CA LEU A 118 -11.48 6.73 -23.71
C LEU A 118 -11.93 7.21 -25.09
N ALA A 119 -11.68 8.49 -25.40
CA ALA A 119 -12.08 9.09 -26.65
C ALA A 119 -11.30 8.47 -27.85
N GLU A 120 -9.99 8.29 -27.71
CA GLU A 120 -9.12 7.71 -28.74
C GLU A 120 -8.16 6.70 -28.11
N PRO A 121 -7.99 5.50 -28.72
CA PRO A 121 -7.01 4.52 -28.28
C PRO A 121 -5.59 5.08 -28.42
N VAL A 122 -4.84 5.08 -27.34
CA VAL A 122 -3.41 5.45 -27.37
C VAL A 122 -2.61 4.25 -27.91
N PRO A 123 -1.76 4.42 -28.94
CA PRO A 123 -0.90 3.35 -29.41
C PRO A 123 -0.02 2.81 -28.30
N PHE A 124 0.11 1.50 -28.24
CA PHE A 124 1.03 0.85 -27.31
C PHE A 124 2.41 0.75 -27.99
N ASP A 125 3.38 1.51 -27.50
CA ASP A 125 4.74 1.57 -28.05
C ASP A 125 5.56 0.28 -27.81
N GLY A 126 4.94 -0.74 -27.24
CA GLY A 126 5.57 -2.03 -26.96
C GLY A 126 6.27 -2.11 -25.60
N VAL A 127 6.51 -3.35 -25.18
CA VAL A 127 7.18 -3.64 -23.88
C VAL A 127 8.61 -3.12 -23.85
N GLY A 128 9.30 -3.11 -25.01
CA GLY A 128 10.67 -2.61 -25.12
C GLY A 128 10.80 -1.11 -24.78
N ALA A 129 9.88 -0.29 -25.29
CA ALA A 129 9.83 1.14 -24.97
C ALA A 129 9.53 1.37 -23.46
N MET A 130 8.63 0.58 -22.91
CA MET A 130 8.30 0.63 -21.46
C MET A 130 9.52 0.29 -20.60
N LEU A 131 10.26 -0.76 -20.92
CA LEU A 131 11.48 -1.15 -20.21
C LEU A 131 12.60 -0.10 -20.37
N GLY A 132 12.71 0.50 -21.57
CA GLY A 132 13.63 1.63 -21.82
C GLY A 132 13.31 2.83 -20.93
N ASN A 133 12.04 3.18 -20.79
CA ASN A 133 11.60 4.24 -19.90
C ASN A 133 11.88 3.91 -18.43
N PHE A 134 11.69 2.66 -17.99
CA PHE A 134 12.06 2.24 -16.63
C PHE A 134 13.58 2.40 -16.39
N ALA A 135 14.41 1.95 -17.32
CA ALA A 135 15.86 2.10 -17.23
C ALA A 135 16.28 3.58 -17.16
N HIS A 136 15.60 4.45 -17.92
CA HIS A 136 15.84 5.89 -17.87
C HIS A 136 15.52 6.48 -16.49
N LEU A 137 14.37 6.13 -15.90
CA LEU A 137 13.98 6.58 -14.57
C LEU A 137 14.96 6.10 -13.49
N PHE A 138 15.41 4.83 -13.58
CA PHE A 138 16.38 4.27 -12.63
C PHE A 138 17.78 4.89 -12.71
N ARG A 139 18.13 5.61 -13.77
CA ARG A 139 19.39 6.35 -13.83
C ARG A 139 19.41 7.54 -12.89
N SER A 140 18.25 8.16 -12.62
CA SER A 140 18.17 9.25 -11.63
C SER A 140 18.35 8.73 -10.21
N ARG A 141 19.31 9.29 -9.51
CA ARG A 141 19.56 8.98 -8.10
C ARG A 141 18.43 9.48 -7.19
N ALA A 142 17.88 10.66 -7.50
CA ALA A 142 16.74 11.23 -6.78
C ALA A 142 15.50 10.33 -6.91
N PHE A 143 15.18 9.88 -8.14
CA PHE A 143 14.07 8.96 -8.36
C PHE A 143 14.24 7.66 -7.56
N ARG A 144 15.42 7.03 -7.64
CA ARG A 144 15.71 5.83 -6.84
C ARG A 144 15.54 6.07 -5.34
N GLY A 145 16.04 7.20 -4.84
CA GLY A 145 15.92 7.58 -3.44
C GLY A 145 14.46 7.64 -2.98
N TYR A 146 13.62 8.35 -3.71
CA TYR A 146 12.19 8.45 -3.40
C TYR A 146 11.44 7.14 -3.63
N ALA A 147 11.69 6.42 -4.71
CA ALA A 147 11.00 5.16 -5.04
C ALA A 147 11.31 4.05 -4.00
N PHE A 148 12.57 3.90 -3.59
CA PHE A 148 12.91 2.95 -2.53
C PHE A 148 12.44 3.42 -1.16
N CYS A 149 12.45 4.73 -0.87
CA CYS A 149 11.83 5.26 0.34
C CYS A 149 10.36 4.84 0.44
N VAL A 150 9.56 5.04 -0.62
CA VAL A 150 8.16 4.59 -0.72
C VAL A 150 8.04 3.08 -0.49
N SER A 151 8.91 2.29 -1.13
CA SER A 151 8.88 0.83 -1.05
C SER A 151 9.11 0.36 0.39
N PHE A 152 10.14 0.85 1.05
CA PHE A 152 10.48 0.45 2.41
C PHE A 152 9.49 0.97 3.47
N VAL A 153 8.92 2.16 3.30
CA VAL A 153 7.81 2.63 4.14
C VAL A 153 6.63 1.66 4.08
N SER A 154 6.31 1.16 2.89
CA SER A 154 5.19 0.22 2.71
C SER A 154 5.48 -1.15 3.32
N VAL A 155 6.73 -1.60 3.32
CA VAL A 155 7.17 -2.84 3.99
C VAL A 155 6.74 -2.85 5.46
N VAL A 156 6.87 -1.73 6.18
CA VAL A 156 6.48 -1.63 7.60
C VAL A 156 5.02 -2.02 7.81
N PHE A 157 4.12 -1.49 6.99
CA PHE A 157 2.68 -1.78 7.09
C PHE A 157 2.35 -3.21 6.67
N PHE A 158 2.88 -3.67 5.53
CA PHE A 158 2.54 -4.98 4.98
C PHE A 158 3.17 -6.14 5.77
N ALA A 159 4.36 -5.96 6.33
CA ALA A 159 4.95 -6.93 7.25
C ALA A 159 4.09 -7.05 8.52
N PHE A 160 3.63 -5.91 9.08
CA PHE A 160 2.76 -5.91 10.25
C PHE A 160 1.43 -6.61 9.98
N ILE A 161 0.71 -6.26 8.92
CA ILE A 161 -0.60 -6.85 8.61
C ILE A 161 -0.50 -8.36 8.33
N SER A 162 0.65 -8.82 7.82
CA SER A 162 0.90 -10.24 7.56
C SER A 162 1.15 -11.05 8.84
N ALA A 163 1.92 -10.53 9.79
CA ALA A 163 2.35 -11.27 10.98
C ALA A 163 1.50 -11.01 12.24
N ALA A 164 0.84 -9.85 12.32
CA ALA A 164 0.14 -9.45 13.54
C ALA A 164 -1.00 -10.40 13.97
N PRO A 165 -1.80 -11.01 13.06
CA PRO A 165 -2.80 -11.99 13.46
C PRO A 165 -2.18 -13.20 14.16
N GLU A 166 -1.09 -13.75 13.61
CA GLU A 166 -0.37 -14.87 14.19
C GLU A 166 0.25 -14.52 15.55
N ILE A 167 0.85 -13.33 15.68
CA ILE A 167 1.40 -12.84 16.95
C ILE A 167 0.31 -12.70 18.01
N MET A 168 -0.88 -12.24 17.64
CA MET A 168 -2.02 -12.13 18.58
C MET A 168 -2.40 -13.49 19.16
N ILE A 169 -2.44 -14.51 18.32
CA ILE A 169 -2.87 -15.87 18.71
C ILE A 169 -1.76 -16.59 19.46
N THR A 170 -0.55 -16.65 18.89
CA THR A 170 0.53 -17.53 19.37
C THR A 170 1.39 -16.90 20.45
N VAL A 171 1.61 -15.59 20.41
CA VAL A 171 2.50 -14.89 21.35
C VAL A 171 1.71 -14.20 22.46
N LEU A 172 0.64 -13.50 22.11
CA LEU A 172 -0.16 -12.75 23.07
C LEU A 172 -1.34 -13.53 23.63
N ASN A 173 -1.56 -14.77 23.14
CA ASN A 173 -2.64 -15.68 23.58
C ASN A 173 -4.02 -15.00 23.58
N ARG A 174 -4.33 -14.24 22.52
CA ARG A 174 -5.59 -13.52 22.34
C ARG A 174 -6.41 -14.12 21.20
N PRO A 175 -7.75 -14.12 21.32
CA PRO A 175 -8.60 -14.62 20.25
C PRO A 175 -8.49 -13.79 18.99
N PRO A 176 -8.64 -14.38 17.79
CA PRO A 176 -8.53 -13.68 16.50
C PRO A 176 -9.49 -12.48 16.36
N THR A 177 -10.63 -12.52 17.04
CA THR A 177 -11.63 -11.44 17.05
C THR A 177 -11.09 -10.15 17.67
N GLU A 178 -10.23 -10.25 18.70
CA GLU A 178 -9.62 -9.07 19.32
C GLU A 178 -8.63 -8.35 18.39
N TYR A 179 -7.99 -9.07 17.46
CA TYR A 179 -7.09 -8.46 16.48
C TYR A 179 -7.75 -7.31 15.71
N GLY A 180 -8.99 -7.52 15.26
CA GLY A 180 -9.73 -6.50 14.51
C GLY A 180 -9.91 -5.20 15.30
N TYR A 181 -10.17 -5.28 16.59
CA TYR A 181 -10.35 -4.10 17.44
C TYR A 181 -9.04 -3.32 17.63
N TYR A 182 -7.95 -4.01 17.94
CA TYR A 182 -6.64 -3.36 18.08
C TYR A 182 -6.11 -2.83 16.75
N PHE A 183 -6.38 -3.53 15.64
CA PHE A 183 -5.91 -3.14 14.32
C PHE A 183 -6.45 -1.79 13.86
N ILE A 184 -7.62 -1.35 14.32
CA ILE A 184 -8.21 -0.05 13.99
C ILE A 184 -7.24 1.12 14.27
N MET A 185 -6.40 0.99 15.31
CA MET A 185 -5.43 2.04 15.67
C MET A 185 -4.42 2.30 14.56
N VAL A 186 -4.05 1.28 13.78
CA VAL A 186 -2.98 1.35 12.78
C VAL A 186 -3.39 2.20 11.57
N PRO A 187 -4.53 1.94 10.89
CA PRO A 187 -5.03 2.84 9.85
C PRO A 187 -5.39 4.24 10.36
N LEU A 188 -5.87 4.38 11.61
CA LEU A 188 -6.07 5.69 12.22
C LEU A 188 -4.77 6.48 12.31
N GLY A 189 -3.67 5.85 12.75
CA GLY A 189 -2.35 6.46 12.72
C GLY A 189 -1.98 6.96 11.31
N PHE A 190 -2.19 6.14 10.28
CA PHE A 190 -1.96 6.51 8.89
C PHE A 190 -2.81 7.72 8.45
N MET A 191 -4.09 7.75 8.81
CA MET A 191 -4.98 8.87 8.50
C MET A 191 -4.52 10.18 9.16
N VAL A 192 -4.14 10.12 10.45
CA VAL A 192 -3.59 11.27 11.18
C VAL A 192 -2.31 11.76 10.51
N GLY A 193 -1.40 10.85 10.12
CA GLY A 193 -0.18 11.17 9.39
C GLY A 193 -0.46 11.87 8.06
N ASN A 194 -1.41 11.37 7.27
CA ASN A 194 -1.83 12.03 6.02
C ASN A 194 -2.43 13.43 6.26
N TYR A 195 -3.22 13.58 7.33
CA TYR A 195 -3.76 14.89 7.70
C TYR A 195 -2.65 15.89 8.04
N ILE A 196 -1.65 15.46 8.83
CA ILE A 196 -0.46 16.26 9.17
C ILE A 196 0.29 16.64 7.89
N ALA A 197 0.54 15.68 7.00
CA ALA A 197 1.23 15.92 5.72
C ALA A 197 0.50 16.97 4.88
N ARG A 198 -0.83 16.89 4.80
CA ARG A 198 -1.67 17.84 4.07
C ARG A 198 -1.64 19.24 4.70
N HIS A 199 -1.76 19.32 6.03
CA HIS A 199 -1.84 20.58 6.75
C HIS A 199 -0.52 21.35 6.72
N PHE A 200 0.58 20.67 6.97
CA PHE A 200 1.92 21.26 7.05
C PHE A 200 2.72 21.19 5.74
N GLY A 201 2.15 20.62 4.67
CA GLY A 201 2.83 20.44 3.38
C GLY A 201 3.34 21.73 2.77
N ARG A 202 2.56 22.81 2.88
CA ARG A 202 2.92 24.13 2.33
C ARG A 202 4.00 24.85 3.16
N THR A 203 4.04 24.63 4.47
CA THR A 203 4.94 25.34 5.38
C THR A 203 6.29 24.67 5.55
N LEU A 204 6.31 23.33 5.65
CA LEU A 204 7.54 22.58 5.92
C LEU A 204 8.25 22.09 4.65
N GLY A 205 7.51 21.94 3.56
CA GLY A 205 8.03 21.37 2.33
C GLY A 205 8.18 19.84 2.37
N ILE A 206 8.23 19.25 1.17
CA ILE A 206 8.15 17.79 0.97
C ILE A 206 9.30 17.06 1.69
N ASN A 207 10.55 17.51 1.54
CA ASN A 207 11.71 16.79 2.08
C ASN A 207 11.74 16.78 3.61
N ARG A 208 11.34 17.87 4.27
CA ARG A 208 11.27 17.91 5.74
C ARG A 208 10.17 17.00 6.27
N LEU A 209 9.02 16.94 5.57
CA LEU A 209 7.95 16.02 5.94
C LEU A 209 8.36 14.56 5.78
N ILE A 210 9.05 14.18 4.69
CA ILE A 210 9.58 12.82 4.52
C ILE A 210 10.53 12.47 5.67
N MET A 211 11.45 13.38 6.02
CA MET A 211 12.39 13.16 7.12
C MET A 211 11.68 13.01 8.46
N LEU A 212 10.74 13.90 8.78
CA LEU A 212 9.96 13.83 10.02
C LEU A 212 9.15 12.54 10.11
N GLY A 213 8.45 12.16 9.03
CA GLY A 213 7.65 10.94 8.99
C GLY A 213 8.51 9.68 9.13
N ALA A 214 9.63 9.58 8.41
CA ALA A 214 10.55 8.45 8.51
C ALA A 214 11.15 8.33 9.92
N SER A 215 11.53 9.46 10.55
CA SER A 215 12.02 9.48 11.93
C SER A 215 10.94 9.06 12.92
N THR A 216 9.71 9.54 12.77
CA THR A 216 8.57 9.10 13.58
C THR A 216 8.33 7.60 13.44
N GLY A 217 8.48 7.05 12.23
CA GLY A 217 8.41 5.61 11.97
C GLY A 217 9.43 4.83 12.80
N ILE A 218 10.69 5.25 12.78
CA ILE A 218 11.78 4.63 13.56
C ILE A 218 11.48 4.71 15.06
N VAL A 219 11.10 5.89 15.57
CA VAL A 219 10.77 6.07 17.00
C VAL A 219 9.62 5.15 17.42
N GLY A 220 8.57 5.02 16.61
CA GLY A 220 7.47 4.11 16.88
C GLY A 220 7.94 2.66 17.01
N ILE A 221 8.73 2.15 16.07
CA ILE A 221 9.21 0.75 16.14
C ILE A 221 10.20 0.54 17.28
N VAL A 222 11.12 1.48 17.53
CA VAL A 222 12.04 1.39 18.67
C VAL A 222 11.27 1.36 19.99
N SER A 223 10.21 2.18 20.14
CA SER A 223 9.38 2.14 21.34
C SER A 223 8.65 0.80 21.51
N ALA A 224 8.19 0.17 20.40
CA ALA A 224 7.64 -1.18 20.46
C ALA A 224 8.66 -2.19 20.99
N ILE A 225 9.90 -2.17 20.46
CA ILE A 225 10.98 -3.07 20.90
C ILE A 225 11.28 -2.86 22.39
N VAL A 226 11.40 -1.61 22.84
CA VAL A 226 11.69 -1.29 24.23
C VAL A 226 10.59 -1.81 25.16
N LEU A 227 9.31 -1.61 24.81
CA LEU A 227 8.20 -2.11 25.63
C LEU A 227 8.20 -3.64 25.74
N GLN A 228 8.52 -4.34 24.64
CA GLN A 228 8.62 -5.80 24.66
C GLN A 228 9.82 -6.28 25.53
N LEU A 229 10.97 -5.60 25.46
CA LEU A 229 12.14 -5.90 26.30
C LEU A 229 11.87 -5.66 27.78
N LEU A 230 11.02 -4.67 28.13
CA LEU A 230 10.57 -4.41 29.49
C LEU A 230 9.51 -5.41 29.99
N GLY A 231 9.11 -6.38 29.17
CA GLY A 231 8.16 -7.43 29.56
C GLY A 231 6.69 -7.04 29.44
N PHE A 232 6.34 -5.96 28.74
CA PHE A 232 4.95 -5.58 28.49
C PHE A 232 4.35 -6.42 27.37
N HIS A 233 3.76 -7.58 27.70
CA HIS A 233 3.15 -8.50 26.73
C HIS A 233 1.65 -8.25 26.52
N HIS A 234 1.22 -7.00 26.56
CA HIS A 234 -0.16 -6.60 26.28
C HIS A 234 -0.29 -6.14 24.81
N PRO A 235 -1.41 -6.43 24.10
CA PRO A 235 -1.61 -5.99 22.73
C PRO A 235 -1.36 -4.48 22.51
N LEU A 236 -1.79 -3.61 23.43
CA LEU A 236 -1.54 -2.17 23.33
C LEU A 236 -0.05 -1.81 23.29
N ALA A 237 0.83 -2.58 23.95
CA ALA A 237 2.26 -2.37 23.92
C ALA A 237 2.88 -2.66 22.53
N LEU A 238 2.15 -3.35 21.65
CA LEU A 238 2.53 -3.57 20.26
C LEU A 238 1.79 -2.59 19.34
N PHE A 239 0.47 -2.49 19.44
CA PHE A 239 -0.35 -1.76 18.48
C PHE A 239 -0.22 -0.23 18.58
N ILE A 240 -0.08 0.36 19.77
CA ILE A 240 0.12 1.82 19.91
C ILE A 240 1.44 2.28 19.28
N PRO A 241 2.60 1.68 19.61
CA PRO A 241 3.86 2.04 18.95
C PRO A 241 3.84 1.82 17.44
N VAL A 242 3.23 0.74 16.97
CA VAL A 242 3.06 0.50 15.53
C VAL A 242 2.15 1.54 14.89
N ALA A 243 1.07 1.98 15.56
CA ALA A 243 0.23 3.07 15.07
C ALA A 243 1.02 4.39 14.94
N ILE A 244 1.95 4.67 15.87
CA ILE A 244 2.88 5.81 15.77
C ILE A 244 3.81 5.64 14.56
N ALA A 245 4.35 4.44 14.35
CA ALA A 245 5.19 4.16 13.19
C ALA A 245 4.42 4.35 11.88
N VAL A 246 3.19 3.88 11.82
CA VAL A 246 2.31 4.01 10.64
C VAL A 246 1.79 5.44 10.47
N LEU A 247 1.68 6.23 11.53
CA LEU A 247 1.50 7.69 11.42
C LEU A 247 2.67 8.32 10.66
N GLY A 248 3.91 7.94 10.99
CA GLY A 248 5.09 8.35 10.24
C GLY A 248 5.00 7.95 8.76
N ASN A 249 4.51 6.74 8.46
CA ASN A 249 4.28 6.29 7.09
C ASN A 249 3.22 7.15 6.37
N GLY A 250 2.15 7.56 7.06
CA GLY A 250 1.13 8.45 6.54
C GLY A 250 1.68 9.83 6.14
N ILE A 251 2.72 10.31 6.84
CA ILE A 251 3.42 11.54 6.46
C ILE A 251 4.37 11.28 5.28
N THR A 252 5.15 10.21 5.33
CA THR A 252 6.24 9.93 4.37
C THR A 252 5.73 9.51 3.01
N LEU A 253 4.79 8.56 2.96
CA LEU A 253 4.37 7.86 1.74
C LEU A 253 3.85 8.81 0.65
N PRO A 254 2.85 9.68 0.91
CA PRO A 254 2.30 10.56 -0.13
C PRO A 254 3.32 11.59 -0.61
N ASN A 255 4.17 12.09 0.29
CA ASN A 255 5.20 13.07 -0.05
C ASN A 255 6.32 12.46 -0.88
N ALA A 256 6.82 11.29 -0.52
CA ALA A 256 7.87 10.60 -1.28
C ALA A 256 7.36 10.12 -2.65
N GLN A 257 6.11 9.67 -2.73
CA GLN A 257 5.49 9.28 -3.99
C GLN A 257 5.30 10.48 -4.92
N ALA A 258 4.84 11.61 -4.41
CA ALA A 258 4.73 12.84 -5.18
C ALA A 258 6.09 13.33 -5.66
N ALA A 259 7.13 13.28 -4.80
CA ALA A 259 8.50 13.65 -5.18
C ALA A 259 9.07 12.76 -6.29
N ALA A 260 8.87 11.43 -6.21
CA ALA A 260 9.28 10.49 -7.25
C ALA A 260 8.64 10.80 -8.61
N ILE A 261 7.35 11.12 -8.62
CA ILE A 261 6.61 11.46 -9.85
C ILE A 261 7.06 12.81 -10.41
N ASN A 262 7.26 13.80 -9.54
CA ASN A 262 7.66 15.16 -9.94
C ASN A 262 9.08 15.25 -10.50
N GLU A 263 9.94 14.26 -10.20
CA GLU A 263 11.28 14.17 -10.81
C GLU A 263 11.22 14.03 -12.34
N PHE A 264 10.16 13.39 -12.85
CA PHE A 264 9.96 13.16 -14.28
C PHE A 264 8.54 13.52 -14.74
N PRO A 265 8.17 14.81 -14.85
CA PRO A 265 6.81 15.23 -15.20
C PRO A 265 6.31 14.67 -16.54
N ARG A 266 7.22 14.53 -17.53
CA ARG A 266 6.90 13.96 -18.86
C ARG A 266 6.59 12.47 -18.81
N PHE A 267 7.11 11.74 -17.81
CA PHE A 267 6.93 10.30 -17.61
C PHE A 267 6.17 10.00 -16.31
N ALA A 268 5.32 10.94 -15.85
CA ALA A 268 4.63 10.83 -14.57
C ALA A 268 3.85 9.51 -14.41
N GLY A 269 3.19 9.03 -15.47
CA GLY A 269 2.48 7.74 -15.47
C GLY A 269 3.42 6.55 -15.27
N THR A 270 4.54 6.54 -16.01
CA THR A 270 5.57 5.50 -15.90
C THR A 270 6.25 5.53 -14.53
N ALA A 271 6.57 6.72 -14.01
CA ALA A 271 7.15 6.91 -12.68
C ALA A 271 6.22 6.41 -11.56
N SER A 272 4.93 6.76 -11.65
CA SER A 272 3.91 6.29 -10.70
C SER A 272 3.73 4.78 -10.76
N GLY A 273 3.65 4.20 -11.97
CA GLY A 273 3.52 2.75 -12.17
C GLY A 273 4.71 1.98 -11.61
N LEU A 274 5.93 2.42 -11.93
CA LEU A 274 7.17 1.80 -11.46
C LEU A 274 7.31 1.89 -9.93
N THR A 275 7.02 3.06 -9.35
CA THR A 275 7.05 3.24 -7.89
C THR A 275 6.02 2.35 -7.21
N GLY A 276 4.80 2.26 -7.75
CA GLY A 276 3.75 1.37 -7.23
C GLY A 276 4.11 -0.11 -7.36
N PHE A 277 4.73 -0.51 -8.48
CA PHE A 277 5.23 -1.89 -8.66
C PHE A 277 6.30 -2.24 -7.61
N LEU A 278 7.31 -1.39 -7.43
CA LEU A 278 8.35 -1.60 -6.42
C LEU A 278 7.77 -1.66 -5.02
N GLN A 279 6.86 -0.75 -4.69
CA GLN A 279 6.14 -0.73 -3.42
C GLN A 279 5.47 -2.09 -3.13
N MET A 280 4.72 -2.62 -4.07
CA MET A 280 4.01 -3.90 -3.89
C MET A 280 4.95 -5.10 -3.89
N ALA A 281 5.98 -5.10 -4.76
CA ALA A 281 6.97 -6.17 -4.81
C ALA A 281 7.75 -6.29 -3.49
N PHE A 282 8.27 -5.19 -2.96
CA PHE A 282 8.98 -5.18 -1.68
C PHE A 282 8.06 -5.57 -0.52
N SER A 283 6.80 -5.11 -0.54
CA SER A 283 5.80 -5.47 0.47
C SER A 283 5.47 -6.96 0.45
N ALA A 284 5.33 -7.56 -0.73
CA ALA A 284 5.07 -8.99 -0.87
C ALA A 284 6.26 -9.84 -0.39
N ILE A 285 7.49 -9.45 -0.78
CA ILE A 285 8.72 -10.12 -0.31
C ILE A 285 8.81 -10.04 1.21
N ALA A 286 8.54 -8.87 1.80
CA ALA A 286 8.61 -8.68 3.23
C ALA A 286 7.54 -9.49 3.98
N ALA A 287 6.30 -9.53 3.48
CA ALA A 287 5.24 -10.34 4.05
C ALA A 287 5.60 -11.83 4.06
N GLN A 288 6.19 -12.34 2.97
CA GLN A 288 6.67 -13.73 2.92
C GLN A 288 7.86 -13.95 3.84
N LEU A 289 8.83 -13.02 3.84
CA LEU A 289 10.02 -13.15 4.65
C LEU A 289 9.69 -13.17 6.15
N VAL A 290 8.80 -12.29 6.62
CA VAL A 290 8.39 -12.27 8.04
C VAL A 290 7.73 -13.57 8.46
N ALA A 291 6.95 -14.21 7.58
CA ALA A 291 6.33 -15.50 7.85
C ALA A 291 7.38 -16.61 7.99
N VAL A 292 8.42 -16.60 7.13
CA VAL A 292 9.51 -17.62 7.16
C VAL A 292 10.42 -17.47 8.38
N ILE A 293 10.73 -16.23 8.78
CA ILE A 293 11.64 -15.98 9.93
C ILE A 293 10.88 -15.97 11.28
N PHE A 294 9.56 -16.14 11.28
CA PHE A 294 8.78 -16.19 12.50
C PHE A 294 9.25 -17.33 13.43
N ASN A 295 9.53 -16.99 14.66
CA ASN A 295 10.11 -17.91 15.67
C ASN A 295 9.28 -17.99 16.96
N GLY A 296 7.98 -17.67 16.89
CA GLY A 296 7.12 -17.65 18.08
C GLY A 296 7.30 -16.42 18.96
N THR A 297 8.00 -15.38 18.48
CA THR A 297 8.17 -14.10 19.20
C THR A 297 7.82 -12.91 18.32
N VAL A 298 7.70 -11.72 18.92
CA VAL A 298 7.44 -10.46 18.19
C VAL A 298 8.67 -9.88 17.51
N TYR A 299 9.88 -10.31 17.93
CA TYR A 299 11.14 -9.66 17.53
C TYR A 299 11.45 -9.74 16.03
N PRO A 300 11.26 -10.87 15.32
CA PRO A 300 11.52 -10.91 13.88
C PRO A 300 10.72 -9.88 13.10
N LEU A 301 9.45 -9.68 13.45
CA LEU A 301 8.61 -8.65 12.86
C LEU A 301 9.15 -7.25 13.16
N LEU A 302 9.40 -6.93 14.44
CA LEU A 302 9.84 -5.60 14.86
C LEU A 302 11.20 -5.24 14.28
N LEU A 303 12.15 -6.18 14.21
CA LEU A 303 13.46 -5.95 13.61
C LEU A 303 13.37 -5.73 12.09
N MET A 304 12.52 -6.48 11.39
CA MET A 304 12.28 -6.25 9.97
C MET A 304 11.66 -4.86 9.73
N MET A 305 10.65 -4.47 10.53
CA MET A 305 10.03 -3.15 10.44
C MET A 305 11.05 -2.04 10.74
N LEU A 306 11.94 -2.23 11.72
CA LEU A 306 13.01 -1.29 12.04
C LEU A 306 14.01 -1.15 10.88
N ALA A 307 14.48 -2.28 10.36
CA ALA A 307 15.38 -2.30 9.21
C ALA A 307 14.78 -1.59 7.99
N ALA A 308 13.49 -1.84 7.71
CA ALA A 308 12.76 -1.16 6.64
C ALA A 308 12.62 0.35 6.89
N SER A 309 12.30 0.78 8.12
CA SER A 309 12.20 2.20 8.48
C SER A 309 13.54 2.93 8.33
N ILE A 310 14.64 2.30 8.76
CA ILE A 310 16.00 2.83 8.60
C ILE A 310 16.37 2.88 7.11
N ALA A 311 16.13 1.80 6.35
CA ALA A 311 16.39 1.76 4.91
C ALA A 311 15.63 2.86 4.17
N SER A 312 14.35 3.08 4.49
CA SER A 312 13.54 4.18 3.92
C SER A 312 14.21 5.53 4.12
N LEU A 313 14.66 5.84 5.34
CA LEU A 313 15.35 7.09 5.64
C LEU A 313 16.70 7.20 4.91
N LEU A 314 17.49 6.13 4.89
CA LEU A 314 18.79 6.11 4.21
C LEU A 314 18.66 6.32 2.69
N PHE A 315 17.71 5.65 2.04
CA PHE A 315 17.47 5.85 0.60
C PHE A 315 17.00 7.26 0.28
N PHE A 316 16.13 7.82 1.12
CA PHE A 316 15.72 9.21 0.99
C PHE A 316 16.92 10.16 1.11
N LEU A 317 17.74 10.04 2.14
CA LEU A 317 18.93 10.89 2.34
C LEU A 317 19.96 10.72 1.22
N ALA A 318 20.18 9.50 0.75
CA ALA A 318 21.07 9.22 -0.37
C ALA A 318 20.58 9.85 -1.68
N GLY A 319 19.25 9.87 -1.92
CA GLY A 319 18.66 10.47 -3.12
C GLY A 319 18.69 11.99 -3.11
N THR A 320 18.52 12.63 -1.95
CA THR A 320 18.36 14.09 -1.83
C THR A 320 19.67 14.85 -1.73
N ARG A 321 20.79 14.21 -1.37
CA ARG A 321 22.11 14.88 -1.25
C ARG A 321 22.58 15.58 -2.54
N GLU A 322 22.23 15.08 -3.71
CA GLU A 322 22.61 15.70 -4.99
C GLU A 322 21.71 16.87 -5.42
N VAL A 323 20.46 16.90 -4.97
CA VAL A 323 19.55 18.02 -5.29
C VAL A 323 20.05 19.30 -4.65
N GLY A 324 20.55 19.22 -3.42
CA GLY A 324 21.21 20.35 -2.75
C GLY A 324 22.49 20.84 -3.43
N ALA A 325 23.31 19.92 -3.94
CA ALA A 325 24.56 20.27 -4.63
C ALA A 325 24.31 20.92 -6.01
N LYS A 326 23.27 20.51 -6.74
CA LYS A 326 22.93 21.12 -8.04
C LYS A 326 22.37 22.54 -7.90
N VAL A 327 21.61 22.82 -6.84
CA VAL A 327 21.05 24.16 -6.59
C VAL A 327 22.17 25.14 -6.22
N VAL A 328 23.16 24.71 -5.44
CA VAL A 328 24.31 25.55 -5.07
C VAL A 328 25.20 25.88 -6.30
N ASN A 329 25.43 24.89 -7.19
CA ASN A 329 26.25 25.08 -8.40
C ASN A 329 25.53 25.85 -9.53
N SER A 330 24.22 26.00 -9.47
CA SER A 330 23.46 26.80 -10.44
C SER A 330 23.34 28.30 -10.05
N GLN A 331 23.74 28.63 -8.83
CA GLN A 331 23.75 30.01 -8.30
C GLN A 331 25.17 30.61 -8.20
N SER A 332 26.19 29.83 -8.52
CA SER A 332 27.59 30.26 -8.71
C SER A 332 27.91 30.40 -10.21
#